data_d3c30354d0062e7b606182f7ce658818
#
_entry.id   d3c30354d0062e7b606182f7ce658818
#
_cell.length_a   1.000
_cell.length_b   1.000
_cell.length_c   1.000
_cell.angle_alpha   90.00
_cell.angle_beta   90.00
_cell.angle_gamma   90.00
#
_symmetry.space_group_name_H-M   'P 1'
#
loop_
_entity.id
_entity.type
_entity.pdbx_description
1 polymer ?
#
loop_
_entity_poly.entity_id
_entity_poly.type
_entity_poly.pdbx_seq_one_letter_code
_entity_poly.pdbx_strand_id
1 'polypeptide(L)'
;MKIIISKHDFQKTPSLDKMLEDLLKMQELKADIPKLAVMPQNYIDVAKLLEVTAIMKEKYNETPIITISMGDKGMISRISGEVFGSCLTFASGIKASAPGQVGIEDLHKSMAIINKYYKKNPQIKNTNIILIGFMGTGKTSVSSKLSKMLNIKKVDTDELIELQENMTIDKMFSNYGENYFRKCETKALMQLSDEKNIVISCGGGIILKDENIEIMKKQGKVVLLTATPEVIYDRVKNSNTRPILNENMSIEYIANLIENRKDKYLKAADIIVDTDNKSLEEICEEIINNI
;
A
#
# COMPACT_ATOMS: atom_id res chain seq x y z
N MET A 1 24.30 -11.88 -0.72
CA MET A 1 23.93 -12.39 -2.05
C MET A 1 22.70 -13.24 -1.89
N LYS A 2 21.65 -13.11 -2.73
CA LYS A 2 20.47 -13.97 -2.69
C LYS A 2 20.65 -15.16 -3.63
N ILE A 3 20.23 -16.35 -3.21
CA ILE A 3 20.43 -17.62 -3.91
C ILE A 3 19.08 -18.15 -4.40
N ILE A 4 18.99 -18.43 -5.71
CA ILE A 4 17.86 -19.14 -6.32
C ILE A 4 18.29 -20.58 -6.58
N ILE A 5 17.64 -21.56 -5.93
CA ILE A 5 17.80 -22.98 -6.25
C ILE A 5 16.70 -23.36 -7.23
N SER A 6 17.09 -23.87 -8.40
CA SER A 6 16.16 -24.16 -9.50
C SER A 6 16.15 -25.63 -9.88
N LYS A 7 14.96 -26.15 -10.10
CA LYS A 7 14.72 -27.45 -10.76
C LYS A 7 13.89 -27.27 -12.02
N HIS A 8 14.28 -27.92 -13.10
CA HIS A 8 13.57 -27.88 -14.38
C HIS A 8 13.28 -29.30 -14.84
N ASP A 9 12.04 -29.56 -15.22
CA ASP A 9 11.64 -30.78 -15.95
C ASP A 9 11.08 -30.35 -17.31
N PHE A 10 11.86 -30.56 -18.36
CA PHE A 10 11.51 -30.20 -19.72
C PHE A 10 10.64 -31.24 -20.43
N GLN A 11 10.36 -32.39 -19.78
CA GLN A 11 9.64 -33.49 -20.40
C GLN A 11 8.21 -33.61 -19.87
N LYS A 12 7.98 -33.38 -18.58
CA LYS A 12 6.70 -33.60 -17.94
C LYS A 12 6.47 -32.69 -16.73
N THR A 13 5.27 -32.70 -16.21
CA THR A 13 4.91 -32.20 -14.88
C THR A 13 4.87 -33.37 -13.90
N PRO A 14 5.71 -33.38 -12.86
CA PRO A 14 5.67 -34.40 -11.80
C PRO A 14 4.35 -34.44 -11.04
N SER A 15 4.14 -35.44 -10.18
CA SER A 15 3.00 -35.46 -9.26
C SER A 15 3.05 -34.25 -8.31
N LEU A 16 1.90 -33.87 -7.77
CA LEU A 16 1.76 -32.76 -6.81
C LEU A 16 2.70 -32.95 -5.61
N ASP A 17 2.70 -34.17 -5.01
CA ASP A 17 3.54 -34.50 -3.86
C ASP A 17 5.03 -34.36 -4.18
N LYS A 18 5.44 -34.79 -5.39
CA LYS A 18 6.85 -34.66 -5.81
C LYS A 18 7.28 -33.22 -6.02
N MET A 19 6.41 -32.39 -6.59
CA MET A 19 6.68 -30.96 -6.76
C MET A 19 6.76 -30.25 -5.40
N LEU A 20 5.89 -30.61 -4.46
CA LEU A 20 5.90 -30.07 -3.10
C LEU A 20 7.19 -30.47 -2.36
N GLU A 21 7.56 -31.75 -2.41
CA GLU A 21 8.81 -32.28 -1.83
C GLU A 21 10.04 -31.52 -2.38
N ASP A 22 10.09 -31.32 -3.70
CA ASP A 22 11.20 -30.64 -4.35
C ASP A 22 11.32 -29.17 -3.88
N LEU A 23 10.21 -28.45 -3.75
CA LEU A 23 10.20 -27.05 -3.27
C LEU A 23 10.58 -26.96 -1.79
N LEU A 24 10.05 -27.86 -0.95
CA LEU A 24 10.41 -27.92 0.49
C LEU A 24 11.88 -28.23 0.68
N LYS A 25 12.42 -29.16 -0.12
CA LYS A 25 13.86 -29.48 -0.07
C LYS A 25 14.76 -28.30 -0.43
N MET A 26 14.31 -27.45 -1.35
CA MET A 26 15.05 -26.21 -1.67
C MET A 26 15.02 -25.21 -0.51
N GLN A 27 13.92 -25.14 0.26
CA GLN A 27 13.85 -24.33 1.49
C GLN A 27 14.79 -24.88 2.57
N GLU A 28 14.81 -26.20 2.80
CA GLU A 28 15.76 -26.84 3.72
C GLU A 28 17.22 -26.56 3.36
N LEU A 29 17.54 -26.48 2.06
CA LEU A 29 18.86 -26.13 1.54
C LEU A 29 19.17 -24.62 1.62
N LYS A 30 18.31 -23.84 2.31
CA LYS A 30 18.46 -22.40 2.51
C LYS A 30 18.44 -21.58 1.21
N ALA A 31 17.64 -21.98 0.22
CA ALA A 31 17.33 -21.13 -0.92
C ALA A 31 16.60 -19.88 -0.46
N ASP A 32 17.06 -18.71 -0.90
CA ASP A 32 16.28 -17.47 -0.73
C ASP A 32 15.00 -17.50 -1.60
N ILE A 33 15.08 -18.17 -2.76
CA ILE A 33 13.95 -18.35 -3.67
C ILE A 33 14.03 -19.76 -4.30
N PRO A 34 13.25 -20.73 -3.83
CA PRO A 34 13.02 -21.99 -4.54
C PRO A 34 12.35 -21.77 -5.88
N LYS A 35 12.83 -22.41 -6.95
CA LYS A 35 12.28 -22.29 -8.29
C LYS A 35 12.01 -23.65 -8.91
N LEU A 36 10.79 -23.83 -9.41
CA LEU A 36 10.37 -25.04 -10.14
C LEU A 36 9.78 -24.65 -11.50
N ALA A 37 10.31 -25.24 -12.57
CA ALA A 37 9.78 -25.08 -13.92
C ALA A 37 9.52 -26.47 -14.54
N VAL A 38 8.30 -26.70 -15.01
CA VAL A 38 7.85 -28.02 -15.50
C VAL A 38 7.16 -27.91 -16.87
N MET A 39 7.16 -29.00 -17.65
CA MET A 39 6.53 -29.05 -18.96
C MET A 39 5.16 -29.75 -18.87
N PRO A 40 4.05 -29.05 -19.07
CA PRO A 40 2.73 -29.64 -19.04
C PRO A 40 2.44 -30.45 -20.29
N GLN A 41 1.90 -31.65 -20.16
CA GLN A 41 1.39 -32.46 -21.27
C GLN A 41 -0.09 -32.13 -21.57
N ASN A 42 -0.80 -31.67 -20.55
CA ASN A 42 -2.22 -31.30 -20.62
C ASN A 42 -2.54 -30.16 -19.64
N TYR A 43 -3.77 -29.64 -19.63
CA TYR A 43 -4.18 -28.55 -18.73
C TYR A 43 -4.32 -28.98 -17.27
N ILE A 44 -4.49 -30.28 -16.97
CA ILE A 44 -4.49 -30.80 -15.59
C ILE A 44 -3.10 -30.63 -14.97
N ASP A 45 -2.04 -30.78 -15.77
CA ASP A 45 -0.67 -30.55 -15.30
C ASP A 45 -0.42 -29.09 -14.93
N VAL A 46 -1.01 -28.15 -15.69
CA VAL A 46 -0.97 -26.72 -15.36
C VAL A 46 -1.69 -26.45 -14.04
N ALA A 47 -2.88 -27.05 -13.86
CA ALA A 47 -3.66 -26.92 -12.63
C ALA A 47 -2.91 -27.47 -11.41
N LYS A 48 -2.24 -28.63 -11.53
CA LYS A 48 -1.39 -29.19 -10.45
C LYS A 48 -0.25 -28.25 -10.05
N LEU A 49 0.39 -27.57 -11.02
CA LEU A 49 1.43 -26.61 -10.70
C LEU A 49 0.87 -25.40 -9.94
N LEU A 50 -0.28 -24.88 -10.38
CA LEU A 50 -0.93 -23.77 -9.67
C LEU A 50 -1.38 -24.20 -8.27
N GLU A 51 -1.86 -25.43 -8.09
CA GLU A 51 -2.24 -26.01 -6.80
C GLU A 51 -1.04 -26.09 -5.85
N VAL A 52 0.11 -26.65 -6.29
CA VAL A 52 1.30 -26.71 -5.43
C VAL A 52 1.81 -25.31 -5.09
N THR A 53 1.67 -24.35 -6.01
CA THR A 53 2.03 -22.95 -5.76
C THR A 53 1.17 -22.37 -4.65
N ALA A 54 -0.14 -22.61 -4.68
CA ALA A 54 -1.06 -22.16 -3.64
C ALA A 54 -0.79 -22.85 -2.29
N ILE A 55 -0.51 -24.14 -2.29
CA ILE A 55 -0.15 -24.89 -1.07
C ILE A 55 1.12 -24.30 -0.44
N MET A 56 2.15 -24.01 -1.22
CA MET A 56 3.38 -23.39 -0.72
C MET A 56 3.09 -22.01 -0.11
N LYS A 57 2.28 -21.19 -0.77
CA LYS A 57 1.89 -19.88 -0.27
C LYS A 57 1.12 -19.92 1.05
N GLU A 58 0.15 -20.84 1.14
CA GLU A 58 -0.78 -20.89 2.29
C GLU A 58 -0.20 -21.66 3.50
N LYS A 59 0.63 -22.68 3.26
CA LYS A 59 1.09 -23.59 4.32
C LYS A 59 2.59 -23.51 4.60
N TYR A 60 3.42 -23.11 3.62
CA TYR A 60 4.89 -23.19 3.69
C TYR A 60 5.55 -21.89 3.20
N ASN A 61 5.06 -20.74 3.67
CA ASN A 61 5.45 -19.40 3.20
C ASN A 61 6.75 -18.85 3.84
N GLU A 62 7.67 -19.73 4.24
CA GLU A 62 8.96 -19.32 4.84
C GLU A 62 9.83 -18.52 3.87
N THR A 63 9.79 -18.84 2.57
CA THR A 63 10.51 -18.14 1.52
C THR A 63 9.62 -17.92 0.31
N PRO A 64 9.80 -16.81 -0.44
CA PRO A 64 9.12 -16.61 -1.72
C PRO A 64 9.53 -17.70 -2.72
N ILE A 65 8.61 -18.17 -3.55
CA ILE A 65 8.87 -19.21 -4.54
C ILE A 65 8.61 -18.72 -5.97
N ILE A 66 9.22 -19.39 -6.95
CA ILE A 66 8.94 -19.22 -8.38
C ILE A 66 8.44 -20.54 -8.93
N THR A 67 7.26 -20.54 -9.53
CA THR A 67 6.73 -21.72 -10.23
C THR A 67 6.30 -21.38 -11.64
N ILE A 68 6.68 -22.21 -12.63
CA ILE A 68 6.44 -21.97 -14.05
C ILE A 68 6.00 -23.24 -14.72
N SER A 69 4.85 -23.23 -15.37
CA SER A 69 4.47 -24.20 -16.38
C SER A 69 4.94 -23.70 -17.74
N MET A 70 5.79 -24.49 -18.40
CA MET A 70 6.43 -24.10 -19.67
C MET A 70 5.51 -24.39 -20.88
N GLY A 71 5.91 -23.92 -22.05
CA GLY A 71 5.15 -24.09 -23.28
C GLY A 71 3.84 -23.31 -23.33
N ASP A 72 3.14 -23.42 -24.46
CA ASP A 72 1.93 -22.65 -24.73
C ASP A 72 0.78 -22.96 -23.76
N LYS A 73 0.61 -24.24 -23.39
CA LYS A 73 -0.39 -24.64 -22.38
C LYS A 73 -0.13 -24.01 -21.02
N GLY A 74 1.16 -23.81 -20.69
CA GLY A 74 1.60 -23.26 -19.40
C GLY A 74 1.56 -21.75 -19.30
N MET A 75 1.25 -21.04 -20.38
CA MET A 75 1.27 -19.57 -20.44
C MET A 75 0.46 -18.92 -19.30
N ILE A 76 -0.69 -19.49 -18.96
CA ILE A 76 -1.55 -18.98 -17.88
C ILE A 76 -0.81 -18.91 -16.54
N SER A 77 0.13 -19.82 -16.24
CA SER A 77 0.91 -19.78 -15.00
C SER A 77 1.84 -18.58 -14.91
N ARG A 78 2.22 -17.98 -16.04
CA ARG A 78 3.04 -16.76 -16.10
C ARG A 78 2.21 -15.51 -15.82
N ILE A 79 0.96 -15.50 -16.28
CA ILE A 79 0.05 -14.36 -16.16
C ILE A 79 -0.60 -14.34 -14.78
N SER A 80 -1.04 -15.51 -14.29
CA SER A 80 -1.79 -15.64 -13.03
C SER A 80 -0.96 -16.18 -11.86
N GLY A 81 0.31 -16.56 -12.08
CA GLY A 81 1.15 -17.20 -11.06
C GLY A 81 1.27 -16.39 -9.77
N GLU A 82 1.31 -15.06 -9.85
CA GLU A 82 1.32 -14.16 -8.68
C GLU A 82 0.08 -14.35 -7.80
N VAL A 83 -1.08 -14.56 -8.40
CA VAL A 83 -2.34 -14.84 -7.70
C VAL A 83 -2.22 -16.07 -6.81
N PHE A 84 -1.58 -17.12 -7.31
CA PHE A 84 -1.37 -18.38 -6.63
C PHE A 84 -0.16 -18.37 -5.68
N GLY A 85 0.75 -17.37 -5.77
CA GLY A 85 1.88 -17.24 -4.83
C GLY A 85 3.26 -17.29 -5.45
N SER A 86 3.40 -17.38 -6.78
CA SER A 86 4.70 -17.22 -7.44
C SER A 86 5.15 -15.77 -7.37
N CYS A 87 6.32 -15.50 -6.78
CA CYS A 87 6.80 -14.15 -6.55
C CYS A 87 7.38 -13.46 -7.79
N LEU A 88 7.61 -14.20 -8.87
CA LEU A 88 8.26 -13.70 -10.07
C LEU A 88 7.84 -14.50 -11.31
N THR A 89 7.71 -13.83 -12.45
CA THR A 89 7.51 -14.45 -13.75
C THR A 89 8.57 -13.97 -14.76
N PHE A 90 8.65 -14.62 -15.91
CA PHE A 90 9.63 -14.31 -16.96
C PHE A 90 8.91 -13.99 -18.27
N ALA A 91 9.17 -12.81 -18.80
CA ALA A 91 8.72 -12.35 -20.11
C ALA A 91 9.81 -12.52 -21.17
N SER A 92 9.41 -12.45 -22.43
CA SER A 92 10.35 -12.25 -23.53
C SER A 92 10.56 -10.76 -23.80
N GLY A 93 11.83 -10.37 -24.02
CA GLY A 93 12.17 -9.06 -24.57
C GLY A 93 12.05 -9.08 -26.11
N ILE A 94 13.21 -8.98 -26.80
CA ILE A 94 13.23 -9.00 -28.29
C ILE A 94 12.98 -10.41 -28.82
N LYS A 95 13.46 -11.46 -28.11
CA LYS A 95 13.30 -12.87 -28.50
C LYS A 95 12.99 -13.73 -27.28
N ALA A 96 12.07 -14.67 -27.43
CA ALA A 96 11.76 -15.63 -26.37
C ALA A 96 12.97 -16.52 -26.08
N SER A 97 13.35 -16.65 -24.81
CA SER A 97 14.44 -17.52 -24.33
C SER A 97 13.96 -18.90 -23.88
N ALA A 98 12.64 -19.08 -23.74
CA ALA A 98 12.01 -20.35 -23.38
C ALA A 98 10.60 -20.47 -24.00
N PRO A 99 10.11 -21.70 -24.23
CA PRO A 99 8.77 -21.92 -24.78
C PRO A 99 7.67 -21.30 -23.92
N GLY A 100 6.66 -20.70 -24.57
CA GLY A 100 5.50 -20.11 -23.92
C GLY A 100 5.79 -18.81 -23.15
N GLN A 101 6.90 -18.13 -23.42
CA GLN A 101 7.12 -16.77 -22.93
C GLN A 101 6.25 -15.76 -23.67
N VAL A 102 5.60 -14.90 -22.91
CA VAL A 102 4.80 -13.77 -23.38
C VAL A 102 5.69 -12.54 -23.51
N GLY A 103 5.42 -11.69 -24.51
CA GLY A 103 6.11 -10.40 -24.63
C GLY A 103 5.89 -9.53 -23.39
N ILE A 104 6.93 -8.76 -23.02
CA ILE A 104 6.90 -7.97 -21.77
C ILE A 104 5.72 -7.00 -21.69
N GLU A 105 5.36 -6.37 -22.81
CA GLU A 105 4.22 -5.43 -22.86
C GLU A 105 2.88 -6.13 -22.65
N ASP A 106 2.68 -7.28 -23.31
CA ASP A 106 1.43 -8.04 -23.17
C ASP A 106 1.31 -8.70 -21.81
N LEU A 107 2.42 -9.14 -21.24
CA LEU A 107 2.45 -9.64 -19.88
C LEU A 107 2.07 -8.55 -18.88
N HIS A 108 2.65 -7.35 -19.00
CA HIS A 108 2.31 -6.21 -18.15
C HIS A 108 0.82 -5.84 -18.24
N LYS A 109 0.26 -5.76 -19.46
CA LYS A 109 -1.17 -5.46 -19.67
C LYS A 109 -2.05 -6.52 -19.00
N SER A 110 -1.73 -7.80 -19.20
CA SER A 110 -2.50 -8.92 -18.64
C SER A 110 -2.44 -8.95 -17.12
N MET A 111 -1.25 -8.76 -16.53
CA MET A 111 -1.08 -8.69 -15.09
C MET A 111 -1.77 -7.46 -14.49
N ALA A 112 -1.75 -6.30 -15.16
CA ALA A 112 -2.45 -5.11 -14.71
C ALA A 112 -3.96 -5.33 -14.61
N ILE A 113 -4.57 -6.04 -15.60
CA ILE A 113 -5.98 -6.40 -15.57
C ILE A 113 -6.27 -7.35 -14.39
N ILE A 114 -5.49 -8.40 -14.22
CA ILE A 114 -5.64 -9.35 -13.11
C ILE A 114 -5.50 -8.61 -11.78
N ASN A 115 -4.45 -7.82 -11.61
CA ASN A 115 -4.18 -7.07 -10.39
C ASN A 115 -5.28 -6.05 -10.08
N LYS A 116 -5.84 -5.39 -11.08
CA LYS A 116 -6.98 -4.48 -10.91
C LYS A 116 -8.18 -5.15 -10.24
N TYR A 117 -8.43 -6.43 -10.51
CA TYR A 117 -9.59 -7.17 -9.99
C TYR A 117 -9.24 -8.07 -8.81
N TYR A 118 -8.05 -8.65 -8.78
CA TYR A 118 -7.60 -9.56 -7.73
C TYR A 118 -7.08 -8.81 -6.50
N LYS A 119 -6.28 -7.75 -6.70
CA LYS A 119 -5.83 -6.84 -5.62
C LYS A 119 -6.92 -5.86 -5.17
N LYS A 120 -8.19 -6.06 -5.57
CA LYS A 120 -9.32 -5.28 -5.02
C LYS A 120 -9.48 -5.37 -3.50
N ASN A 121 -8.76 -6.29 -2.87
CA ASN A 121 -8.49 -6.30 -1.44
C ASN A 121 -7.01 -6.63 -1.23
N PRO A 122 -6.09 -5.67 -1.37
CA PRO A 122 -4.81 -5.83 -0.69
C PRO A 122 -5.20 -6.05 0.78
N GLN A 123 -4.98 -7.27 1.27
CA GLN A 123 -5.12 -7.53 2.69
C GLN A 123 -3.99 -6.77 3.35
N ILE A 124 -4.27 -5.52 3.70
CA ILE A 124 -3.45 -4.77 4.64
C ILE A 124 -3.66 -5.49 5.97
N LYS A 125 -2.93 -6.62 6.14
CA LYS A 125 -3.08 -7.47 7.32
C LYS A 125 -2.49 -6.74 8.50
N ASN A 126 -3.37 -6.34 9.42
CA ASN A 126 -3.04 -5.77 10.73
C ASN A 126 -2.27 -4.45 10.74
N THR A 127 -2.34 -3.65 9.70
CA THR A 127 -1.72 -2.32 9.66
C THR A 127 -2.75 -1.24 9.38
N ASN A 128 -2.65 -0.10 10.06
CA ASN A 128 -3.44 1.08 9.76
C ASN A 128 -2.74 1.95 8.72
N ILE A 129 -3.51 2.70 7.93
CA ILE A 129 -3.00 3.75 7.04
C ILE A 129 -3.27 5.08 7.71
N ILE A 130 -2.22 5.82 8.02
CA ILE A 130 -2.32 7.09 8.74
C ILE A 130 -1.92 8.21 7.78
N LEU A 131 -2.90 9.02 7.36
CA LEU A 131 -2.68 10.11 6.44
C LEU A 131 -2.34 11.39 7.18
N ILE A 132 -1.17 11.94 6.89
CA ILE A 132 -0.72 13.24 7.37
C ILE A 132 -0.43 14.18 6.19
N GLY A 133 -0.30 15.46 6.44
CA GLY A 133 0.02 16.47 5.45
C GLY A 133 -0.64 17.79 5.76
N PHE A 134 -0.22 18.84 5.07
CA PHE A 134 -0.78 20.17 5.25
C PHE A 134 -2.27 20.23 4.88
N MET A 135 -2.97 21.23 5.34
CA MET A 135 -4.35 21.44 4.91
C MET A 135 -4.41 21.65 3.39
N GLY A 136 -5.46 21.14 2.74
CA GLY A 136 -5.60 21.23 1.28
C GLY A 136 -4.84 20.17 0.48
N THR A 137 -4.04 19.29 1.10
CA THR A 137 -3.37 18.18 0.40
C THR A 137 -4.29 17.00 0.04
N GLY A 138 -5.58 17.04 0.40
CA GLY A 138 -6.56 16.04 -0.02
C GLY A 138 -6.79 14.88 0.94
N LYS A 139 -6.27 14.91 2.16
CA LYS A 139 -6.40 13.82 3.16
C LYS A 139 -7.81 13.25 3.31
N THR A 140 -8.81 14.09 3.47
CA THR A 140 -10.21 13.68 3.65
C THR A 140 -10.76 12.95 2.42
N SER A 141 -10.44 13.41 1.22
CA SER A 141 -10.86 12.77 -0.03
C SER A 141 -10.14 11.45 -0.24
N VAL A 142 -8.82 11.42 -0.02
CA VAL A 142 -7.99 10.22 -0.13
C VAL A 142 -8.41 9.18 0.90
N SER A 143 -8.62 9.54 2.17
CA SER A 143 -9.07 8.61 3.21
C SER A 143 -10.42 7.99 2.88
N SER A 144 -11.35 8.78 2.34
CA SER A 144 -12.68 8.30 1.93
C SER A 144 -12.61 7.35 0.73
N LYS A 145 -11.72 7.62 -0.24
CA LYS A 145 -11.51 6.75 -1.41
C LYS A 145 -10.80 5.45 -1.02
N LEU A 146 -9.73 5.53 -0.21
CA LEU A 146 -9.01 4.36 0.33
C LEU A 146 -9.93 3.45 1.15
N SER A 147 -10.74 4.01 2.04
CA SER A 147 -11.72 3.27 2.83
C SER A 147 -12.67 2.44 1.94
N LYS A 148 -13.16 3.03 0.84
CA LYS A 148 -14.02 2.34 -0.13
C LYS A 148 -13.24 1.28 -0.94
N MET A 149 -12.04 1.60 -1.41
CA MET A 149 -11.24 0.68 -2.23
C MET A 149 -10.79 -0.54 -1.43
N LEU A 150 -10.44 -0.36 -0.15
CA LEU A 150 -9.94 -1.39 0.74
C LEU A 150 -11.04 -2.08 1.56
N ASN A 151 -12.27 -1.54 1.53
CA ASN A 151 -13.39 -1.95 2.35
C ASN A 151 -13.04 -1.98 3.85
N ILE A 152 -12.40 -0.93 4.34
CA ILE A 152 -12.00 -0.74 5.74
C ILE A 152 -12.56 0.56 6.30
N LYS A 153 -12.70 0.65 7.64
CA LYS A 153 -13.21 1.83 8.34
C LYS A 153 -12.31 3.05 8.13
N LYS A 154 -12.91 4.23 7.93
CA LYS A 154 -12.23 5.53 7.99
C LYS A 154 -12.52 6.18 9.33
N VAL A 155 -11.50 6.82 9.90
CA VAL A 155 -11.62 7.72 11.07
C VAL A 155 -10.92 9.04 10.73
N ASP A 156 -11.56 10.17 10.98
CA ASP A 156 -10.95 11.49 10.94
C ASP A 156 -10.72 11.98 12.37
N THR A 157 -9.47 12.36 12.70
CA THR A 157 -9.13 12.76 14.08
C THR A 157 -9.81 14.05 14.49
N ASP A 158 -10.02 14.98 13.57
CA ASP A 158 -10.66 16.27 13.85
C ASP A 158 -12.15 16.05 14.15
N GLU A 159 -12.84 15.23 13.34
CA GLU A 159 -14.24 14.83 13.60
C GLU A 159 -14.38 14.07 14.93
N LEU A 160 -13.44 13.17 15.24
CA LEU A 160 -13.45 12.41 16.49
C LEU A 160 -13.30 13.31 17.72
N ILE A 161 -12.41 14.30 17.66
CA ILE A 161 -12.19 15.28 18.73
C ILE A 161 -13.42 16.15 18.93
N GLU A 162 -14.02 16.67 17.87
CA GLU A 162 -15.25 17.48 17.96
C GLU A 162 -16.41 16.71 18.60
N LEU A 163 -16.55 15.42 18.23
CA LEU A 163 -17.57 14.55 18.82
C LEU A 163 -17.33 14.30 20.32
N GLN A 164 -16.08 14.08 20.74
CA GLN A 164 -15.73 13.79 22.13
C GLN A 164 -15.87 15.01 23.04
N GLU A 165 -15.45 16.16 22.55
CA GLU A 165 -15.50 17.41 23.31
C GLU A 165 -16.85 18.12 23.20
N ASN A 166 -17.78 17.60 22.36
CA ASN A 166 -19.09 18.16 22.06
C ASN A 166 -19.03 19.65 21.68
N MET A 167 -17.97 20.04 20.96
CA MET A 167 -17.76 21.40 20.47
C MET A 167 -16.87 21.42 19.23
N THR A 168 -16.97 22.48 18.43
CA THR A 168 -16.13 22.66 17.25
C THR A 168 -14.69 23.00 17.64
N ILE A 169 -13.75 22.67 16.76
CA ILE A 169 -12.32 22.98 16.93
C ILE A 169 -12.11 24.49 17.14
N ASP A 170 -12.82 25.36 16.41
CA ASP A 170 -12.77 26.82 16.57
C ASP A 170 -13.13 27.28 17.99
N LYS A 171 -14.16 26.67 18.58
CA LYS A 171 -14.54 26.92 19.97
C LYS A 171 -13.51 26.42 20.96
N MET A 172 -12.85 25.29 20.68
CA MET A 172 -11.75 24.78 21.52
C MET A 172 -10.57 25.76 21.53
N PHE A 173 -10.16 26.24 20.36
CA PHE A 173 -9.10 27.25 20.26
C PHE A 173 -9.47 28.54 20.99
N SER A 174 -10.70 29.04 20.80
CA SER A 174 -11.17 30.29 21.42
C SER A 174 -11.29 30.19 22.94
N ASN A 175 -11.82 29.06 23.45
CA ASN A 175 -12.13 28.90 24.89
C ASN A 175 -10.95 28.39 25.69
N TYR A 176 -10.11 27.50 25.12
CA TYR A 176 -9.09 26.75 25.86
C TYR A 176 -7.70 26.88 25.26
N GLY A 177 -7.56 27.48 24.07
CA GLY A 177 -6.29 27.70 23.38
C GLY A 177 -5.70 26.47 22.70
N GLU A 178 -4.62 26.67 21.94
CA GLU A 178 -4.00 25.64 21.12
C GLU A 178 -3.51 24.44 21.95
N ASN A 179 -2.92 24.68 23.13
CA ASN A 179 -2.36 23.61 23.97
C ASN A 179 -3.42 22.59 24.40
N TYR A 180 -4.65 23.02 24.60
CA TYR A 180 -5.75 22.12 24.89
C TYR A 180 -6.06 21.21 23.70
N PHE A 181 -6.24 21.80 22.52
CA PHE A 181 -6.50 21.05 21.31
C PHE A 181 -5.39 20.02 21.03
N ARG A 182 -4.11 20.39 21.20
CA ARG A 182 -2.99 19.45 21.04
C ARG A 182 -3.02 18.27 22.01
N LYS A 183 -3.59 18.44 23.20
CA LYS A 183 -3.83 17.31 24.12
C LYS A 183 -4.97 16.42 23.63
N CYS A 184 -6.00 17.00 23.05
CA CYS A 184 -7.11 16.25 22.45
C CYS A 184 -6.64 15.42 21.24
N GLU A 185 -5.75 15.97 20.39
CA GLU A 185 -5.15 15.20 19.28
C GLU A 185 -4.39 13.97 19.81
N THR A 186 -3.55 14.12 20.84
CA THR A 186 -2.82 13.00 21.45
C THR A 186 -3.78 11.94 22.02
N LYS A 187 -4.83 12.37 22.73
CA LYS A 187 -5.85 11.48 23.32
C LYS A 187 -6.61 10.71 22.22
N ALA A 188 -6.98 11.37 21.13
CA ALA A 188 -7.66 10.74 20.00
C ALA A 188 -6.78 9.65 19.35
N LEU A 189 -5.48 9.90 19.14
CA LEU A 189 -4.55 8.89 18.65
C LEU A 189 -4.43 7.70 19.60
N MET A 190 -4.30 7.95 20.90
CA MET A 190 -4.21 6.88 21.90
C MET A 190 -5.44 5.97 21.91
N GLN A 191 -6.64 6.52 21.72
CA GLN A 191 -7.87 5.73 21.66
C GLN A 191 -7.93 4.82 20.42
N LEU A 192 -7.23 5.18 19.35
CA LEU A 192 -7.17 4.38 18.13
C LEU A 192 -6.06 3.31 18.17
N SER A 193 -5.33 3.17 19.29
CA SER A 193 -4.16 2.28 19.40
C SER A 193 -4.49 0.79 19.21
N ASP A 194 -5.68 0.37 19.61
CA ASP A 194 -6.13 -1.02 19.48
C ASP A 194 -6.85 -1.31 18.16
N GLU A 195 -7.22 -0.27 17.41
CA GLU A 195 -7.85 -0.41 16.10
C GLU A 195 -6.84 -0.91 15.07
N LYS A 196 -7.28 -1.81 14.20
CA LYS A 196 -6.49 -2.38 13.10
C LYS A 196 -7.28 -2.33 11.80
N ASN A 197 -6.56 -2.27 10.69
CA ASN A 197 -7.16 -2.22 9.35
C ASN A 197 -8.12 -1.03 9.19
N ILE A 198 -7.69 0.16 9.62
CA ILE A 198 -8.44 1.40 9.42
C ILE A 198 -7.60 2.44 8.68
N VAL A 199 -8.27 3.40 8.03
CA VAL A 199 -7.64 4.62 7.50
C VAL A 199 -7.87 5.74 8.51
N ILE A 200 -6.80 6.33 9.01
CA ILE A 200 -6.85 7.47 9.93
C ILE A 200 -6.45 8.72 9.14
N SER A 201 -7.35 9.69 9.02
CA SER A 201 -7.09 11.02 8.48
C SER A 201 -6.76 11.96 9.62
N CYS A 202 -5.56 12.51 9.65
CA CYS A 202 -5.09 13.33 10.76
C CYS A 202 -5.18 14.83 10.48
N GLY A 203 -5.46 15.62 11.51
CA GLY A 203 -5.36 17.07 11.47
C GLY A 203 -3.94 17.54 11.06
N GLY A 204 -3.83 18.66 10.33
CA GLY A 204 -2.55 19.12 9.77
C GLY A 204 -1.50 19.55 10.80
N GLY A 205 -1.89 19.74 12.06
CA GLY A 205 -0.98 20.09 13.14
C GLY A 205 -0.56 18.93 14.05
N ILE A 206 -1.07 17.73 13.82
CA ILE A 206 -0.85 16.57 14.69
C ILE A 206 0.63 16.19 14.85
N ILE A 207 1.43 16.47 13.82
CA ILE A 207 2.89 16.24 13.81
C ILE A 207 3.69 17.22 14.67
N LEU A 208 3.07 18.26 15.19
CA LEU A 208 3.77 19.27 15.99
C LEU A 208 4.29 18.72 17.31
N LYS A 209 3.67 17.68 17.86
CA LYS A 209 4.14 16.93 19.02
C LYS A 209 4.88 15.66 18.60
N ASP A 210 6.10 15.48 19.06
CA ASP A 210 6.90 14.26 18.81
C ASP A 210 6.24 13.00 19.37
N GLU A 211 5.54 13.09 20.49
CA GLU A 211 4.74 12.01 21.08
C GLU A 211 3.69 11.45 20.08
N ASN A 212 3.02 12.31 19.33
CA ASN A 212 2.04 11.90 18.33
C ASN A 212 2.71 11.12 17.18
N ILE A 213 3.92 11.56 16.78
CA ILE A 213 4.70 10.86 15.74
C ILE A 213 5.04 9.44 16.19
N GLU A 214 5.48 9.27 17.46
CA GLU A 214 5.79 7.95 18.00
C GLU A 214 4.55 7.04 18.07
N ILE A 215 3.40 7.60 18.48
CA ILE A 215 2.13 6.86 18.53
C ILE A 215 1.74 6.39 17.12
N MET A 216 1.73 7.29 16.15
CA MET A 216 1.38 6.98 14.77
C MET A 216 2.26 5.88 14.18
N LYS A 217 3.59 5.96 14.37
CA LYS A 217 4.53 4.94 13.86
C LYS A 217 4.34 3.56 14.47
N LYS A 218 3.86 3.48 15.71
CA LYS A 218 3.52 2.21 16.36
C LYS A 218 2.19 1.63 15.88
N GLN A 219 1.27 2.49 15.45
CA GLN A 219 -0.09 2.09 15.05
C GLN A 219 -0.18 1.61 13.60
N GLY A 220 0.66 2.14 12.69
CA GLY A 220 0.54 1.80 11.28
C GLY A 220 1.57 2.48 10.39
N LYS A 221 1.30 2.48 9.08
CA LYS A 221 2.09 3.18 8.08
C LYS A 221 1.66 4.64 7.95
N VAL A 222 2.60 5.54 8.14
CA VAL A 222 2.36 6.98 8.06
C VAL A 222 2.63 7.47 6.64
N VAL A 223 1.59 7.93 5.96
CA VAL A 223 1.64 8.45 4.59
C VAL A 223 1.51 9.96 4.61
N LEU A 224 2.54 10.65 4.16
CA LEU A 224 2.54 12.09 3.96
C LEU A 224 2.00 12.42 2.57
N LEU A 225 0.89 13.15 2.52
CA LEU A 225 0.39 13.75 1.29
C LEU A 225 0.99 15.15 1.13
N THR A 226 1.64 15.38 -0.02
CA THR A 226 2.20 16.69 -0.39
C THR A 226 1.43 17.31 -1.54
N ALA A 227 1.52 18.62 -1.67
CA ALA A 227 1.08 19.39 -2.82
C ALA A 227 1.85 20.73 -2.83
N THR A 228 1.98 21.34 -4.00
CA THR A 228 2.59 22.68 -4.11
C THR A 228 1.73 23.75 -3.44
N PRO A 229 2.33 24.84 -2.97
CA PRO A 229 1.59 25.96 -2.37
C PRO A 229 0.49 26.52 -3.28
N GLU A 230 0.71 26.54 -4.58
CA GLU A 230 -0.23 27.00 -5.60
C GLU A 230 -1.47 26.09 -5.63
N VAL A 231 -1.27 24.78 -5.69
CA VAL A 231 -2.35 23.80 -5.70
C VAL A 231 -3.13 23.82 -4.38
N ILE A 232 -2.43 23.97 -3.25
CA ILE A 232 -3.08 24.12 -1.95
C ILE A 232 -3.93 25.38 -1.92
N TYR A 233 -3.37 26.52 -2.36
CA TYR A 233 -4.10 27.78 -2.42
C TYR A 233 -5.39 27.65 -3.24
N ASP A 234 -5.31 27.07 -4.45
CA ASP A 234 -6.47 26.86 -5.32
C ASP A 234 -7.55 25.98 -4.68
N ARG A 235 -7.13 24.94 -3.94
CA ARG A 235 -8.06 24.03 -3.25
C ARG A 235 -8.75 24.66 -2.03
N VAL A 236 -8.11 25.64 -1.36
CA VAL A 236 -8.61 26.20 -0.10
C VAL A 236 -9.18 27.61 -0.19
N LYS A 237 -8.91 28.37 -1.26
CA LYS A 237 -9.31 29.78 -1.43
C LYS A 237 -10.81 30.04 -1.28
N ASN A 238 -11.65 29.05 -1.52
CA ASN A 238 -13.12 29.15 -1.40
C ASN A 238 -13.66 28.49 -0.12
N SER A 239 -12.80 28.10 0.82
CA SER A 239 -13.20 27.39 2.04
C SER A 239 -13.22 28.33 3.24
N ASN A 240 -14.41 28.63 3.77
CA ASN A 240 -14.58 29.51 4.94
C ASN A 240 -14.35 28.80 6.30
N THR A 241 -13.88 27.54 6.31
CA THR A 241 -13.83 26.70 7.52
C THR A 241 -12.43 26.57 8.14
N ARG A 242 -11.49 27.52 7.89
CA ARG A 242 -10.10 27.33 8.30
C ARG A 242 -9.48 28.57 8.95
N PRO A 243 -9.52 28.69 10.31
CA PRO A 243 -9.09 29.87 11.06
C PRO A 243 -7.66 30.33 10.76
N ILE A 244 -6.73 29.39 10.55
CA ILE A 244 -5.29 29.66 10.39
C ILE A 244 -4.98 30.40 9.07
N LEU A 245 -5.84 30.34 8.06
CA LEU A 245 -5.63 30.98 6.76
C LEU A 245 -6.46 32.27 6.55
N ASN A 246 -7.41 32.56 7.46
CA ASN A 246 -8.39 33.65 7.23
C ASN A 246 -7.80 35.05 7.23
N GLU A 247 -6.63 35.30 7.83
CA GLU A 247 -6.06 36.66 7.94
C GLU A 247 -5.01 37.01 6.87
N ASN A 248 -4.35 35.99 6.25
CA ASN A 248 -3.27 36.23 5.27
C ASN A 248 -3.16 35.08 4.25
N MET A 249 -4.23 34.79 3.51
CA MET A 249 -4.20 33.72 2.51
C MET A 249 -3.42 34.15 1.25
N SER A 250 -2.12 33.87 1.24
CA SER A 250 -1.27 34.01 0.07
C SER A 250 -0.47 32.74 -0.17
N ILE A 251 -0.06 32.49 -1.42
CA ILE A 251 0.80 31.35 -1.80
C ILE A 251 2.10 31.38 -0.97
N GLU A 252 2.68 32.56 -0.81
CA GLU A 252 3.92 32.76 -0.05
C GLU A 252 3.75 32.40 1.45
N TYR A 253 2.62 32.78 2.05
CA TYR A 253 2.31 32.41 3.44
C TYR A 253 2.12 30.89 3.60
N ILE A 254 1.45 30.25 2.66
CA ILE A 254 1.29 28.79 2.63
C ILE A 254 2.67 28.12 2.50
N ALA A 255 3.53 28.58 1.59
CA ALA A 255 4.88 28.06 1.40
C ALA A 255 5.70 28.13 2.69
N ASN A 256 5.68 29.28 3.37
CA ASN A 256 6.38 29.48 4.64
C ASN A 256 5.87 28.52 5.75
N LEU A 257 4.55 28.33 5.85
CA LEU A 257 3.97 27.40 6.83
C LEU A 257 4.34 25.93 6.54
N ILE A 258 4.41 25.54 5.29
CA ILE A 258 4.83 24.19 4.87
C ILE A 258 6.30 24.01 5.22
N GLU A 259 7.18 24.94 4.86
CA GLU A 259 8.62 24.85 5.13
C GLU A 259 8.91 24.77 6.64
N ASN A 260 8.22 25.55 7.47
CA ASN A 260 8.35 25.51 8.93
C ASN A 260 7.95 24.17 9.56
N ARG A 261 7.17 23.33 8.85
CA ARG A 261 6.70 22.02 9.34
C ARG A 261 7.34 20.84 8.61
N LYS A 262 8.12 21.10 7.58
CA LYS A 262 8.67 20.11 6.65
C LYS A 262 9.46 19.01 7.37
N ASP A 263 10.39 19.39 8.24
CA ASP A 263 11.22 18.42 8.97
C ASP A 263 10.38 17.48 9.84
N LYS A 264 9.31 18.00 10.46
CA LYS A 264 8.40 17.19 11.27
C LYS A 264 7.55 16.24 10.42
N TYR A 265 7.07 16.70 9.27
CA TYR A 265 6.37 15.85 8.32
C TYR A 265 7.28 14.72 7.80
N LEU A 266 8.51 15.06 7.39
CA LEU A 266 9.49 14.07 6.90
C LEU A 266 9.89 13.07 8.00
N LYS A 267 10.08 13.53 9.23
CA LYS A 267 10.35 12.66 10.39
C LYS A 267 9.21 11.67 10.64
N ALA A 268 7.98 12.09 10.45
CA ALA A 268 6.79 11.27 10.69
C ALA A 268 6.52 10.27 9.57
N ALA A 269 6.82 10.61 8.31
CA ALA A 269 6.44 9.86 7.13
C ALA A 269 7.23 8.55 6.96
N ASP A 270 6.53 7.46 6.62
CA ASP A 270 7.10 6.24 6.07
C ASP A 270 7.00 6.24 4.54
N ILE A 271 5.98 6.89 3.99
CA ILE A 271 5.69 7.00 2.56
C ILE A 271 5.35 8.46 2.26
N ILE A 272 5.84 8.97 1.15
CA ILE A 272 5.51 10.33 0.67
C ILE A 272 4.82 10.21 -0.68
N VAL A 273 3.65 10.83 -0.83
CA VAL A 273 2.86 10.82 -2.06
C VAL A 273 2.52 12.25 -2.44
N ASP A 274 2.97 12.65 -3.61
CA ASP A 274 2.58 13.91 -4.22
C ASP A 274 1.19 13.82 -4.82
N THR A 275 0.36 14.84 -4.58
CA THR A 275 -1.03 14.88 -5.03
C THR A 275 -1.28 15.84 -6.19
N ASP A 276 -0.22 16.50 -6.69
CA ASP A 276 -0.34 17.43 -7.80
C ASP A 276 -0.53 16.66 -9.10
N ASN A 277 -1.45 17.16 -9.95
CA ASN A 277 -1.74 16.60 -11.27
C ASN A 277 -2.10 15.10 -11.30
N LYS A 278 -2.47 14.51 -10.15
CA LYS A 278 -2.93 13.12 -10.05
C LYS A 278 -4.42 13.07 -9.73
N SER A 279 -5.09 12.11 -10.33
CA SER A 279 -6.45 11.73 -9.94
C SER A 279 -6.45 11.10 -8.54
N LEU A 280 -7.59 11.15 -7.87
CA LEU A 280 -7.77 10.52 -6.57
C LEU A 280 -7.52 9.00 -6.60
N GLU A 281 -7.77 8.36 -7.75
CA GLU A 281 -7.52 6.95 -8.00
C GLU A 281 -6.03 6.64 -8.02
N GLU A 282 -5.26 7.41 -8.81
CA GLU A 282 -3.80 7.26 -8.92
C GLU A 282 -3.10 7.46 -7.57
N ILE A 283 -3.53 8.45 -6.78
CA ILE A 283 -2.99 8.69 -5.44
C ILE A 283 -3.25 7.48 -4.53
N CYS A 284 -4.47 6.94 -4.54
CA CYS A 284 -4.82 5.78 -3.72
C CYS A 284 -4.07 4.52 -4.15
N GLU A 285 -3.93 4.28 -5.45
CA GLU A 285 -3.16 3.15 -5.99
C GLU A 285 -1.68 3.26 -5.63
N GLU A 286 -1.09 4.45 -5.69
CA GLU A 286 0.30 4.69 -5.28
C GLU A 286 0.49 4.39 -3.79
N ILE A 287 -0.44 4.82 -2.92
CA ILE A 287 -0.42 4.49 -1.49
C ILE A 287 -0.48 2.98 -1.29
N ILE A 288 -1.45 2.30 -1.91
CA ILE A 288 -1.67 0.86 -1.76
C ILE A 288 -0.45 0.05 -2.22
N ASN A 289 0.22 0.48 -3.28
CA ASN A 289 1.39 -0.22 -3.83
C ASN A 289 2.66 -0.05 -2.99
N ASN A 290 2.70 0.95 -2.10
CA ASN A 290 3.86 1.24 -1.23
C ASN A 290 3.69 0.80 0.23
N ILE A 291 2.53 0.25 0.62
CA ILE A 291 2.27 -0.31 1.96
C ILE A 291 2.63 -1.80 2.00
#